data_3d509b52453bd9cc251aef506040e827
#
_entry.id   3d509b52453bd9cc251aef506040e827
#
_cell.length_a   1.000
_cell.length_b   1.000
_cell.length_c   1.000
_cell.angle_alpha   90.00
_cell.angle_beta   90.00
_cell.angle_gamma   90.00
#
_symmetry.space_group_name_H-M   'P 1'
#
loop_
_entity.id
_entity.type
_entity.pdbx_description
1 polymer ?
#
loop_
_entity_poly.entity_id
_entity_poly.type
_entity_poly.pdbx_seq_one_letter_code
_entity_poly.pdbx_strand_id
1 'polypeptide(L)'
;MKTRFLLSAVLAIGLSSCDIIPDGKIWDIAPVVYIVEVTNAQGVDLLNQDNQNAIDTSLIKAVYRGVEYKCSIDPYIAPSKAYLPRFNGLQLSKHYQSNTFVLRFGELDGAESYSNEELTLLWGDGTSDKIKFNRKFRWKINGDPDISEEWFLNGTKVSGKVIKIIK
;
A
#
# COMPACT_ATOMS: atom_id res chain seq x y z
N MET A 1 58.33 9.39 -24.04
CA MET A 1 57.16 10.24 -24.39
C MET A 1 55.83 9.49 -24.54
N LYS A 2 55.79 8.15 -24.74
CA LYS A 2 54.54 7.38 -24.92
C LYS A 2 53.69 7.15 -23.64
N THR A 3 54.30 7.14 -22.46
CA THR A 3 53.61 6.86 -21.19
C THR A 3 52.80 8.05 -20.65
N ARG A 4 53.16 9.28 -21.01
CA ARG A 4 52.44 10.48 -20.54
C ARG A 4 51.09 10.70 -21.28
N PHE A 5 50.97 10.22 -22.51
CA PHE A 5 49.74 10.28 -23.30
C PHE A 5 48.65 9.32 -22.77
N LEU A 6 49.06 8.15 -22.31
CA LEU A 6 48.13 7.15 -21.75
C LEU A 6 47.50 7.63 -20.43
N LEU A 7 48.29 8.30 -19.56
CA LEU A 7 47.75 8.85 -18.31
C LEU A 7 46.73 9.98 -18.50
N SER A 8 46.94 10.82 -19.52
CA SER A 8 46.01 11.91 -19.85
C SER A 8 44.69 11.39 -20.42
N ALA A 9 44.71 10.30 -21.20
CA ALA A 9 43.51 9.67 -21.75
C ALA A 9 42.63 9.02 -20.66
N VAL A 10 43.24 8.38 -19.65
CA VAL A 10 42.53 7.78 -18.52
C VAL A 10 41.88 8.83 -17.63
N LEU A 11 42.54 9.97 -17.44
CA LEU A 11 41.98 11.06 -16.63
C LEU A 11 40.80 11.77 -17.33
N ALA A 12 40.78 11.82 -18.67
CA ALA A 12 39.68 12.43 -19.42
C ALA A 12 38.40 11.55 -19.41
N ILE A 13 38.53 10.25 -19.27
CA ILE A 13 37.37 9.32 -19.17
C ILE A 13 36.71 9.40 -17.79
N GLY A 14 37.48 9.74 -16.76
CA GLY A 14 36.97 9.86 -15.38
C GLY A 14 36.11 11.10 -15.11
N LEU A 15 36.17 12.13 -15.99
CA LEU A 15 35.42 13.37 -15.80
C LEU A 15 34.11 13.44 -16.60
N SER A 16 33.80 12.48 -17.43
CA SER A 16 32.55 12.42 -18.19
C SER A 16 31.42 11.63 -17.50
N SER A 17 31.60 11.26 -16.22
CA SER A 17 30.58 10.48 -15.49
C SER A 17 29.61 11.35 -14.66
N CYS A 18 29.49 12.64 -14.91
CA CYS A 18 28.70 13.54 -14.10
C CYS A 18 27.45 14.13 -14.77
N ASP A 19 26.77 13.37 -15.64
CA ASP A 19 25.45 13.82 -16.15
C ASP A 19 24.46 12.66 -16.35
N ILE A 20 24.43 11.73 -15.41
CA ILE A 20 23.32 10.76 -15.32
C ILE A 20 22.49 11.08 -14.05
N ILE A 21 22.17 12.36 -13.85
CA ILE A 21 21.06 12.74 -12.98
C ILE A 21 19.91 13.03 -13.94
N PRO A 22 18.90 12.16 -14.03
CA PRO A 22 17.72 12.45 -14.83
C PRO A 22 17.07 13.70 -14.27
N ASP A 23 16.80 14.65 -15.13
CA ASP A 23 16.02 15.90 -15.02
C ASP A 23 15.30 16.12 -13.67
N GLY A 24 15.97 16.27 -12.56
CA GLY A 24 15.41 16.75 -11.29
C GLY A 24 14.00 16.24 -10.91
N LYS A 25 13.55 15.11 -11.49
CA LYS A 25 12.23 14.54 -11.21
C LYS A 25 12.17 14.05 -9.77
N ILE A 26 11.31 14.65 -9.00
CA ILE A 26 10.96 14.16 -7.66
C ILE A 26 9.75 13.25 -7.84
N TRP A 27 9.89 11.97 -7.48
CA TRP A 27 8.80 11.02 -7.48
C TRP A 27 8.19 10.93 -6.09
N ASP A 28 6.90 11.17 -6.01
CA ASP A 28 6.10 10.89 -4.81
C ASP A 28 5.56 9.46 -4.93
N ILE A 29 6.22 8.53 -4.24
CA ILE A 29 5.82 7.12 -4.24
C ILE A 29 4.76 6.92 -3.16
N ALA A 30 3.51 6.76 -3.60
CA ALA A 30 2.40 6.55 -2.70
C ALA A 30 2.62 5.29 -1.82
N PRO A 31 2.28 5.36 -0.52
CA PRO A 31 2.36 4.23 0.39
C PRO A 31 1.42 3.10 -0.03
N VAL A 32 1.72 1.88 0.41
CA VAL A 32 0.82 0.74 0.24
C VAL A 32 -0.18 0.71 1.38
N VAL A 33 -1.46 0.70 1.03
CA VAL A 33 -2.58 0.61 1.98
C VAL A 33 -3.47 -0.55 1.57
N TYR A 34 -3.82 -1.42 2.50
CA TYR A 34 -4.91 -2.37 2.33
C TYR A 34 -6.23 -1.62 2.47
N ILE A 35 -7.07 -1.68 1.45
CA ILE A 35 -8.40 -1.06 1.45
C ILE A 35 -9.41 -2.16 1.23
N VAL A 36 -10.36 -2.32 2.16
CA VAL A 36 -11.34 -3.42 2.14
C VAL A 36 -12.75 -2.86 2.23
N GLU A 37 -13.55 -3.17 1.22
CA GLU A 37 -15.01 -2.98 1.21
C GLU A 37 -15.67 -4.28 1.65
N VAL A 38 -16.71 -4.17 2.50
CA VAL A 38 -17.45 -5.34 2.98
C VAL A 38 -18.93 -5.13 2.72
N THR A 39 -19.51 -6.00 1.89
CA THR A 39 -20.92 -5.93 1.55
C THR A 39 -21.62 -7.28 1.74
N ASN A 40 -22.95 -7.26 1.82
CA ASN A 40 -23.71 -8.49 1.63
C ASN A 40 -23.89 -8.82 0.14
N ALA A 41 -24.58 -9.94 -0.16
CA ALA A 41 -24.86 -10.35 -1.53
C ALA A 41 -25.72 -9.36 -2.34
N GLN A 42 -26.44 -8.47 -1.67
CA GLN A 42 -27.26 -7.40 -2.27
C GLN A 42 -26.47 -6.09 -2.45
N GLY A 43 -25.17 -6.06 -2.07
CA GLY A 43 -24.33 -4.88 -2.20
C GLY A 43 -24.51 -3.85 -1.08
N VAL A 44 -25.20 -4.19 0.01
CA VAL A 44 -25.36 -3.31 1.17
C VAL A 44 -24.04 -3.25 1.94
N ASP A 45 -23.55 -2.06 2.26
CA ASP A 45 -22.35 -1.82 3.05
C ASP A 45 -22.55 -2.31 4.49
N LEU A 46 -21.84 -3.37 4.87
CA LEU A 46 -21.90 -3.97 6.22
C LEU A 46 -21.00 -3.27 7.26
N LEU A 47 -20.17 -2.33 6.84
CA LEU A 47 -19.36 -1.51 7.75
C LEU A 47 -20.08 -0.24 8.21
N ASN A 48 -21.15 0.15 7.50
CA ASN A 48 -21.98 1.28 7.89
C ASN A 48 -22.95 0.86 9.01
N GLN A 49 -22.74 1.39 10.21
CA GLN A 49 -23.51 1.06 11.42
C GLN A 49 -25.00 1.49 11.35
N ASP A 50 -25.36 2.36 10.37
CA ASP A 50 -26.74 2.75 10.14
C ASP A 50 -27.53 1.68 9.35
N ASN A 51 -26.83 0.71 8.75
CA ASN A 51 -27.46 -0.34 7.97
C ASN A 51 -27.90 -1.51 8.85
N GLN A 52 -29.03 -2.11 8.50
CA GLN A 52 -29.49 -3.33 9.14
C GLN A 52 -28.47 -4.47 8.88
N ASN A 53 -28.18 -5.26 9.90
CA ASN A 53 -27.17 -6.33 9.87
C ASN A 53 -25.72 -5.86 9.66
N ALA A 54 -25.40 -4.62 10.01
CA ALA A 54 -24.02 -4.15 10.04
C ALA A 54 -23.17 -5.02 10.95
N ILE A 55 -21.91 -5.23 10.57
CA ILE A 55 -20.93 -5.92 11.40
C ILE A 55 -20.49 -4.96 12.52
N ASP A 56 -20.47 -5.42 13.76
CA ASP A 56 -19.92 -4.63 14.86
C ASP A 56 -18.42 -4.39 14.63
N THR A 57 -18.08 -3.19 14.18
CA THR A 57 -16.71 -2.83 13.84
C THR A 57 -15.77 -2.80 15.03
N SER A 58 -16.29 -2.73 16.26
CA SER A 58 -15.48 -2.80 17.50
C SER A 58 -14.89 -4.20 17.74
N LEU A 59 -15.49 -5.22 17.16
CA LEU A 59 -15.01 -6.61 17.22
C LEU A 59 -14.01 -6.97 16.12
N ILE A 60 -13.92 -6.14 15.07
CA ILE A 60 -13.01 -6.39 13.95
C ILE A 60 -11.58 -6.13 14.38
N LYS A 61 -10.69 -7.05 14.02
CA LYS A 61 -9.27 -6.95 14.28
C LYS A 61 -8.48 -7.33 13.02
N ALA A 62 -7.26 -6.82 12.94
CA ALA A 62 -6.29 -7.24 11.95
C ALA A 62 -5.09 -7.89 12.64
N VAL A 63 -4.57 -8.97 12.05
CA VAL A 63 -3.29 -9.56 12.46
C VAL A 63 -2.30 -9.36 11.32
N TYR A 64 -1.20 -8.67 11.62
CA TYR A 64 -0.14 -8.38 10.68
C TYR A 64 1.22 -8.62 11.33
N ARG A 65 2.04 -9.46 10.70
CA ARG A 65 3.36 -9.86 11.23
C ARG A 65 3.32 -10.32 12.69
N GLY A 66 2.25 -11.05 13.07
CA GLY A 66 2.07 -11.56 14.43
C GLY A 66 1.55 -10.54 15.46
N VAL A 67 1.31 -9.30 15.06
CA VAL A 67 0.74 -8.26 15.93
C VAL A 67 -0.73 -8.08 15.63
N GLU A 68 -1.56 -8.00 16.68
CA GLU A 68 -3.00 -7.75 16.59
C GLU A 68 -3.30 -6.26 16.69
N TYR A 69 -4.12 -5.75 15.79
CA TYR A 69 -4.58 -4.36 15.72
C TYR A 69 -6.10 -4.33 15.81
N LYS A 70 -6.64 -3.63 16.79
CA LYS A 70 -8.09 -3.37 16.90
C LYS A 70 -8.51 -2.33 15.89
N CYS A 71 -9.74 -2.45 15.38
CA CYS A 71 -10.33 -1.44 14.53
C CYS A 71 -10.55 -0.14 15.32
N SER A 72 -10.06 0.96 14.78
CA SER A 72 -10.28 2.32 15.30
C SER A 72 -11.01 3.16 14.26
N ILE A 73 -11.73 4.19 14.69
CA ILE A 73 -12.33 5.15 13.77
C ILE A 73 -11.23 6.10 13.33
N ASP A 74 -11.09 6.25 12.01
CA ASP A 74 -10.15 7.22 11.43
C ASP A 74 -10.63 8.65 11.78
N PRO A 75 -9.89 9.42 12.58
CA PRO A 75 -10.17 10.83 12.70
C PRO A 75 -9.87 11.45 11.33
N TYR A 76 -10.90 11.87 10.60
CA TYR A 76 -10.72 12.57 9.32
C TYR A 76 -9.73 13.72 9.49
N ILE A 77 -8.52 13.51 9.04
CA ILE A 77 -7.51 14.55 8.94
C ILE A 77 -7.49 14.98 7.50
N ALA A 78 -7.86 16.24 7.24
CA ALA A 78 -7.77 16.80 5.90
C ALA A 78 -6.35 16.65 5.36
N PRO A 79 -6.17 16.15 4.12
CA PRO A 79 -4.84 15.98 3.55
C PRO A 79 -4.11 17.32 3.51
N SER A 80 -2.96 17.39 4.16
CA SER A 80 -2.05 18.54 4.10
C SER A 80 -1.06 18.38 2.94
N LYS A 81 -0.52 19.49 2.44
CA LYS A 81 0.49 19.47 1.36
C LYS A 81 1.80 18.74 1.73
N ALA A 82 2.06 18.54 3.01
CA ALA A 82 3.21 17.81 3.52
C ALA A 82 2.70 16.55 4.23
N TYR A 83 2.47 15.49 3.47
CA TYR A 83 2.02 14.22 3.99
C TYR A 83 3.22 13.28 4.12
N LEU A 84 3.45 12.79 5.33
CA LEU A 84 4.41 11.73 5.59
C LEU A 84 3.63 10.43 5.84
N PRO A 85 3.96 9.32 5.16
CA PRO A 85 3.34 8.03 5.41
C PRO A 85 3.37 7.68 6.90
N ARG A 86 2.23 7.28 7.44
CA ARG A 86 2.10 6.93 8.85
C ARG A 86 1.36 5.60 9.00
N PHE A 87 2.01 4.66 9.68
CA PHE A 87 1.36 3.40 10.00
C PHE A 87 0.36 3.58 11.14
N ASN A 88 -0.94 3.44 10.85
CA ASN A 88 -2.03 3.67 11.80
C ASN A 88 -2.76 2.40 12.26
N GLY A 89 -2.28 1.21 11.85
CA GLY A 89 -2.98 -0.05 12.13
C GLY A 89 -4.27 -0.19 11.35
N LEU A 90 -5.31 -0.79 11.97
CA LEU A 90 -6.62 -0.99 11.34
C LEU A 90 -7.56 0.17 11.66
N GLN A 91 -8.11 0.78 10.62
CA GLN A 91 -9.00 1.93 10.75
C GLN A 91 -10.28 1.74 9.93
N LEU A 92 -11.41 2.13 10.50
CA LEU A 92 -12.65 2.34 9.76
C LEU A 92 -12.66 3.78 9.24
N SER A 93 -12.75 3.96 7.94
CA SER A 93 -12.83 5.28 7.32
C SER A 93 -13.91 5.32 6.24
N LYS A 94 -14.33 6.53 5.88
CA LYS A 94 -15.28 6.73 4.79
C LYS A 94 -14.53 6.89 3.49
N HIS A 95 -14.90 6.11 2.47
CA HIS A 95 -14.29 6.24 1.16
C HIS A 95 -14.76 7.51 0.48
N TYR A 96 -13.82 8.37 0.11
CA TYR A 96 -14.09 9.74 -0.35
C TYR A 96 -15.03 9.80 -1.57
N GLN A 97 -14.90 8.86 -2.51
CA GLN A 97 -15.65 8.90 -3.78
C GLN A 97 -17.01 8.19 -3.73
N SER A 98 -17.14 7.13 -2.96
CA SER A 98 -18.34 6.28 -2.95
C SER A 98 -19.24 6.52 -1.76
N ASN A 99 -18.82 7.31 -0.78
CA ASN A 99 -19.53 7.54 0.49
C ASN A 99 -19.78 6.24 1.28
N THR A 100 -19.11 5.13 0.94
CA THR A 100 -19.14 3.85 1.64
C THR A 100 -18.08 3.80 2.72
N PHE A 101 -18.28 2.95 3.72
CA PHE A 101 -17.26 2.70 4.72
C PHE A 101 -16.27 1.64 4.20
N VAL A 102 -15.01 1.78 4.59
CA VAL A 102 -13.93 0.86 4.25
C VAL A 102 -13.05 0.61 5.47
N LEU A 103 -12.51 -0.59 5.58
CA LEU A 103 -11.38 -0.83 6.45
C LEU A 103 -10.09 -0.46 5.72
N ARG A 104 -9.23 0.30 6.39
CA ARG A 104 -7.90 0.64 5.91
C ARG A 104 -6.86 0.09 6.87
N PHE A 105 -5.77 -0.44 6.34
CA PHE A 105 -4.65 -0.92 7.15
C PHE A 105 -3.32 -0.53 6.49
N GLY A 106 -2.39 -0.02 7.26
CA GLY A 106 -1.09 0.46 6.80
C GLY A 106 -0.98 1.96 7.11
N GLU A 107 -0.11 2.60 6.59
CA GLU A 107 0.62 2.80 5.35
C GLU A 107 2.00 2.12 5.38
N LEU A 108 2.24 1.20 4.48
CA LEU A 108 3.55 0.59 4.31
C LEU A 108 4.36 1.41 3.31
N ASP A 109 5.68 1.33 3.40
CA ASP A 109 6.55 2.07 2.51
C ASP A 109 6.30 1.70 1.03
N GLY A 110 5.95 2.69 0.22
CA GLY A 110 5.67 2.51 -1.20
C GLY A 110 6.92 2.26 -2.04
N ALA A 111 8.11 2.63 -1.56
CA ALA A 111 9.39 2.43 -2.25
C ALA A 111 10.05 1.08 -1.93
N GLU A 112 9.40 0.24 -1.13
CA GLU A 112 9.88 -1.09 -0.78
C GLU A 112 9.24 -2.19 -1.65
N SER A 113 9.95 -3.33 -1.75
CA SER A 113 9.42 -4.56 -2.34
C SER A 113 8.93 -5.50 -1.23
N TYR A 114 7.79 -6.12 -1.48
CA TYR A 114 7.13 -7.04 -0.54
C TYR A 114 6.89 -8.39 -1.20
N SER A 115 7.10 -9.46 -0.45
CA SER A 115 6.86 -10.84 -0.93
C SER A 115 6.02 -11.59 0.07
N ASN A 116 4.87 -12.07 -0.39
CA ASN A 116 3.91 -12.82 0.44
C ASN A 116 3.51 -12.09 1.74
N GLU A 117 3.39 -10.76 1.68
CA GLU A 117 2.93 -9.97 2.81
C GLU A 117 1.47 -10.26 3.09
N GLU A 118 1.13 -10.69 4.30
CA GLU A 118 -0.21 -11.16 4.66
C GLU A 118 -0.82 -10.34 5.79
N LEU A 119 -2.08 -9.94 5.58
CA LEU A 119 -2.97 -9.36 6.57
C LEU A 119 -4.13 -10.33 6.80
N THR A 120 -4.39 -10.74 8.05
CA THR A 120 -5.57 -11.51 8.41
C THR A 120 -6.58 -10.60 9.09
N LEU A 121 -7.81 -10.53 8.56
CA LEU A 121 -8.93 -9.85 9.19
C LEU A 121 -9.75 -10.87 10.00
N LEU A 122 -9.99 -10.56 11.27
CA LEU A 122 -10.84 -11.32 12.21
C LEU A 122 -12.14 -10.54 12.40
N TRP A 123 -13.28 -11.16 12.16
CA TRP A 123 -14.58 -10.46 12.13
C TRP A 123 -15.32 -10.43 13.47
N GLY A 124 -14.79 -11.12 14.48
CA GLY A 124 -15.44 -11.22 15.80
C GLY A 124 -16.52 -12.31 15.90
N ASP A 125 -16.95 -12.88 14.78
CA ASP A 125 -17.91 -13.99 14.69
C ASP A 125 -17.23 -15.38 14.58
N GLY A 126 -15.91 -15.42 14.77
CA GLY A 126 -15.09 -16.62 14.61
C GLY A 126 -14.62 -16.88 13.17
N THR A 127 -15.05 -16.06 12.19
CA THR A 127 -14.56 -16.14 10.82
C THR A 127 -13.40 -15.19 10.56
N SER A 128 -12.64 -15.46 9.50
CA SER A 128 -11.51 -14.61 9.10
C SER A 128 -11.33 -14.63 7.59
N ASP A 129 -10.72 -13.55 7.09
CA ASP A 129 -10.28 -13.45 5.70
C ASP A 129 -8.80 -13.06 5.65
N LYS A 130 -8.07 -13.63 4.69
CA LYS A 130 -6.65 -13.39 4.48
C LYS A 130 -6.41 -12.62 3.20
N ILE A 131 -5.74 -11.49 3.32
CA ILE A 131 -5.34 -10.66 2.19
C ILE A 131 -3.83 -10.74 2.09
N LYS A 132 -3.34 -11.17 0.94
CA LYS A 132 -1.91 -11.23 0.65
C LYS A 132 -1.58 -10.33 -0.52
N PHE A 133 -0.41 -9.69 -0.47
CA PHE A 133 0.10 -8.99 -1.62
C PHE A 133 1.58 -9.25 -1.86
N ASN A 134 1.96 -9.11 -3.11
CA ASN A 134 3.32 -9.02 -3.58
C ASN A 134 3.50 -7.66 -4.26
N ARG A 135 4.64 -7.03 -4.04
CA ARG A 135 5.03 -5.79 -4.70
C ARG A 135 6.49 -5.90 -5.12
N LYS A 136 6.77 -5.56 -6.36
CA LYS A 136 8.14 -5.33 -6.84
C LYS A 136 8.28 -3.84 -7.11
N PHE A 137 9.29 -3.25 -6.51
CA PHE A 137 9.68 -1.87 -6.74
C PHE A 137 11.14 -1.84 -7.20
N ARG A 138 11.42 -1.09 -8.24
CA ARG A 138 12.78 -0.82 -8.71
C ARG A 138 12.83 0.51 -9.45
N TRP A 139 14.00 1.12 -9.48
CA TRP A 139 14.27 2.25 -10.33
C TRP A 139 14.72 1.77 -11.71
N LYS A 140 14.16 2.31 -12.77
CA LYS A 140 14.68 2.15 -14.14
C LYS A 140 15.95 2.98 -14.32
N ILE A 141 16.72 2.69 -15.35
CA ILE A 141 17.97 3.43 -15.69
C ILE A 141 17.69 4.92 -15.92
N ASN A 142 16.51 5.25 -16.45
CA ASN A 142 16.08 6.64 -16.69
C ASN A 142 15.53 7.34 -15.43
N GLY A 143 15.64 6.74 -14.24
CA GLY A 143 15.18 7.30 -12.98
C GLY A 143 13.67 7.20 -12.73
N ASP A 144 12.89 6.58 -13.62
CA ASP A 144 11.46 6.35 -13.39
C ASP A 144 11.23 5.12 -12.47
N PRO A 145 10.22 5.14 -11.59
CA PRO A 145 9.85 3.95 -10.83
C PRO A 145 9.21 2.89 -11.74
N ASP A 146 9.51 1.63 -11.46
CA ASP A 146 8.88 0.47 -12.06
C ASP A 146 8.24 -0.34 -10.93
N ILE A 147 6.91 -0.35 -10.91
CA ILE A 147 6.12 -0.92 -9.82
C ILE A 147 5.17 -1.95 -10.39
N SER A 148 5.19 -3.15 -9.83
CA SER A 148 4.16 -4.17 -10.09
C SER A 148 3.60 -4.71 -8.79
N GLU A 149 2.29 -4.92 -8.74
CA GLU A 149 1.56 -5.42 -7.57
C GLU A 149 0.64 -6.57 -7.94
N GLU A 150 0.52 -7.53 -7.04
CA GLU A 150 -0.45 -8.61 -7.12
C GLU A 150 -1.12 -8.78 -5.76
N TRP A 151 -2.44 -8.84 -5.78
CA TRP A 151 -3.27 -8.96 -4.58
C TRP A 151 -4.06 -10.26 -4.61
N PHE A 152 -4.26 -10.86 -3.44
CA PHE A 152 -4.97 -12.13 -3.28
C PHE A 152 -5.90 -12.04 -2.07
N LEU A 153 -7.11 -12.54 -2.21
CA LEU A 153 -8.07 -12.74 -1.13
C LEU A 153 -8.29 -14.25 -0.96
N ASN A 154 -8.02 -14.78 0.23
CA ASN A 154 -8.15 -16.20 0.55
C ASN A 154 -7.46 -17.12 -0.48
N GLY A 155 -6.28 -16.69 -0.97
CA GLY A 155 -5.51 -17.43 -1.98
C GLY A 155 -5.93 -17.19 -3.43
N THR A 156 -7.06 -16.53 -3.68
CA THR A 156 -7.52 -16.20 -5.04
C THR A 156 -7.02 -14.82 -5.46
N LYS A 157 -6.41 -14.71 -6.64
CA LYS A 157 -5.93 -13.42 -7.18
C LYS A 157 -7.12 -12.51 -7.45
N VAL A 158 -7.01 -11.26 -7.00
CA VAL A 158 -8.01 -10.22 -7.20
C VAL A 158 -7.45 -9.08 -8.03
N SER A 159 -8.32 -8.36 -8.72
CA SER A 159 -7.96 -7.18 -9.51
C SER A 159 -8.21 -5.89 -8.72
N GLY A 160 -7.28 -4.94 -8.82
CA GLY A 160 -7.40 -3.63 -8.19
C GLY A 160 -6.87 -3.58 -6.75
N LYS A 161 -6.82 -2.36 -6.20
CA LYS A 161 -6.29 -2.08 -4.86
C LYS A 161 -7.35 -2.14 -3.76
N VAL A 162 -8.63 -2.14 -4.14
CA VAL A 162 -9.75 -2.27 -3.21
C VAL A 162 -10.20 -3.73 -3.21
N ILE A 163 -10.05 -4.37 -2.06
CA ILE A 163 -10.45 -5.76 -1.86
C ILE A 163 -11.92 -5.79 -1.46
N LYS A 164 -12.74 -6.51 -2.22
CA LYS A 164 -14.17 -6.65 -1.95
C LYS A 164 -14.44 -7.98 -1.27
N ILE A 165 -15.06 -7.93 -0.09
CA ILE A 165 -15.48 -9.09 0.68
C ILE A 165 -17.01 -9.10 0.75
N ILE A 166 -17.60 -10.25 0.42
CA ILE A 166 -19.05 -10.47 0.50
C ILE A 166 -19.31 -11.39 1.69
N LYS A 167 -20.17 -10.98 2.60
CA LYS A 167 -20.54 -11.70 3.83
C LYS A 167 -22.01 -12.06 3.84
#